data_df07efc41e791f209604e02ab532d093
#
_entry.id   df07efc41e791f209604e02ab532d093
#
_cell.length_a   1.000
_cell.length_b   1.000
_cell.length_c   1.000
_cell.angle_alpha   90.00
_cell.angle_beta   90.00
_cell.angle_gamma   90.00
#
_symmetry.space_group_name_H-M   'P 1'
#
loop_
_entity.id
_entity.type
_entity.pdbx_description
1 polymer ?
#
loop_
_entity_poly.entity_id
_entity_poly.type
_entity_poly.pdbx_seq_one_letter_code
_entity_poly.pdbx_strand_id
1 'polypeptide(L)'
;CALLTIIFVFGVGMHSMTAVIDTINLKSFFTISFWYMAGESGESSAGINWETIVFIFGMMVMVEGMARVGFFRWLCMRIARLVRYQVIPLFLTFMVLSTVLAMFIDSITVILFLAAVTIELSQLLKFNPVPMILSEIFCANLGGSATMCGDPPNIIIGTSLGYSFTDFVTNTGLIAGISLIAVLIYFYLVFGKELKKGMATSIDYSSLPNPESTITDKKGFVVSSVIFAAAIILLVTHAQTGLTVSAIGTAVAAATLATSWKYAAALLKKVDYKTL
;
A
#
# COMPACT_ATOMS: atom_id res chain seq x y z
N CYS A 1 1.00 18.39 -14.29
CA CYS A 1 -0.01 18.65 -15.35
C CYS A 1 -1.27 19.30 -14.77
N ALA A 2 -1.88 18.78 -13.69
CA ALA A 2 -3.14 19.31 -13.14
C ALA A 2 -3.06 20.80 -12.74
N LEU A 3 -2.02 21.23 -12.03
CA LEU A 3 -1.82 22.65 -11.66
C LEU A 3 -1.73 23.56 -12.88
N LEU A 4 -1.02 23.15 -13.93
CA LEU A 4 -0.92 23.92 -15.17
C LEU A 4 -2.28 24.03 -15.88
N THR A 5 -3.06 22.95 -15.86
CA THR A 5 -4.42 22.94 -16.43
C THR A 5 -5.34 23.87 -15.65
N ILE A 6 -5.29 23.87 -14.32
CA ILE A 6 -6.07 24.76 -13.47
C ILE A 6 -5.73 26.22 -13.77
N ILE A 7 -4.43 26.57 -13.80
CA ILE A 7 -3.96 27.92 -14.10
C ILE A 7 -4.39 28.35 -15.50
N PHE A 8 -4.30 27.45 -16.50
CA PHE A 8 -4.67 27.77 -17.85
C PHE A 8 -6.19 27.93 -18.02
N VAL A 9 -6.99 26.98 -17.50
CA VAL A 9 -8.46 27.02 -17.67
C VAL A 9 -9.07 28.18 -16.89
N PHE A 10 -8.75 28.31 -15.60
CA PHE A 10 -9.36 29.35 -14.74
C PHE A 10 -8.65 30.68 -14.84
N GLY A 11 -7.33 30.72 -14.96
CA GLY A 11 -6.57 31.96 -15.03
C GLY A 11 -6.63 32.62 -16.41
N VAL A 12 -6.41 31.85 -17.48
CA VAL A 12 -6.39 32.36 -18.86
C VAL A 12 -7.75 32.26 -19.50
N GLY A 13 -8.42 31.11 -19.40
CA GLY A 13 -9.72 30.87 -20.07
C GLY A 13 -10.88 31.64 -19.44
N MET A 14 -10.97 31.68 -18.12
CA MET A 14 -12.05 32.36 -17.38
C MET A 14 -11.65 33.70 -16.80
N HIS A 15 -10.40 34.11 -16.93
CA HIS A 15 -9.84 35.37 -16.39
C HIS A 15 -10.11 35.56 -14.87
N SER A 16 -10.21 34.48 -14.12
CA SER A 16 -10.51 34.48 -12.69
C SER A 16 -9.35 33.94 -11.85
N MET A 17 -8.53 34.80 -11.32
CA MET A 17 -7.47 34.42 -10.37
C MET A 17 -8.02 33.94 -9.03
N THR A 18 -9.19 34.43 -8.62
CA THR A 18 -9.90 33.94 -7.41
C THR A 18 -10.25 32.47 -7.57
N ALA A 19 -10.80 32.06 -8.71
CA ALA A 19 -11.12 30.65 -8.98
C ALA A 19 -9.88 29.74 -8.97
N VAL A 20 -8.72 30.24 -9.42
CA VAL A 20 -7.44 29.51 -9.32
C VAL A 20 -7.05 29.30 -7.87
N ILE A 21 -7.09 30.36 -7.05
CA ILE A 21 -6.72 30.29 -5.62
C ILE A 21 -7.67 29.40 -4.84
N ASP A 22 -8.97 29.48 -5.09
CA ASP A 22 -9.99 28.67 -4.44
C ASP A 22 -9.90 27.18 -4.86
N THR A 23 -9.56 26.92 -6.12
CA THR A 23 -9.37 25.54 -6.61
C THR A 23 -8.08 24.92 -6.06
N ILE A 24 -7.00 25.69 -5.93
CA ILE A 24 -5.75 25.21 -5.32
C ILE A 24 -5.94 24.99 -3.82
N ASN A 25 -6.78 25.78 -3.15
CA ASN A 25 -7.20 25.62 -1.76
C ASN A 25 -6.07 25.41 -0.73
N LEU A 26 -4.97 26.16 -0.87
CA LEU A 26 -3.85 26.06 0.09
C LEU A 26 -4.22 26.47 1.51
N LYS A 27 -5.32 27.22 1.70
CA LYS A 27 -5.80 27.62 3.03
C LYS A 27 -6.21 26.42 3.89
N SER A 28 -6.59 25.30 3.28
CA SER A 28 -6.98 24.10 4.01
C SER A 28 -5.90 23.59 4.96
N PHE A 29 -4.61 23.73 4.63
CA PHE A 29 -3.50 23.32 5.50
C PHE A 29 -3.48 24.04 6.87
N PHE A 30 -4.04 25.23 6.94
CA PHE A 30 -4.05 26.07 8.15
C PHE A 30 -5.34 25.94 8.96
N THR A 31 -6.28 25.10 8.50
CA THR A 31 -7.52 24.85 9.23
C THR A 31 -7.34 23.70 10.23
N ILE A 32 -8.01 23.79 11.38
CA ILE A 32 -7.98 22.73 12.40
C ILE A 32 -8.60 21.45 11.84
N SER A 33 -9.62 21.57 10.99
CA SER A 33 -10.30 20.44 10.34
C SER A 33 -9.39 19.60 9.47
N PHE A 34 -8.28 20.16 8.94
CA PHE A 34 -7.28 19.41 8.20
C PHE A 34 -6.52 18.37 9.05
N TRP A 35 -6.37 18.65 10.35
CA TRP A 35 -5.58 17.84 11.27
C TRP A 35 -6.42 17.03 12.23
N TYR A 36 -7.63 17.51 12.54
CA TYR A 36 -8.49 16.92 13.52
C TYR A 36 -9.97 17.02 13.11
N MET A 37 -10.71 15.90 13.18
CA MET A 37 -12.13 15.85 12.87
C MET A 37 -12.90 16.56 14.01
N ALA A 38 -13.15 17.84 13.85
CA ALA A 38 -13.97 18.62 14.79
C ALA A 38 -15.45 18.44 14.42
N GLY A 39 -16.05 17.30 14.75
CA GLY A 39 -17.51 17.10 14.90
C GLY A 39 -18.52 17.63 13.86
N GLU A 40 -18.11 18.39 12.86
CA GLU A 40 -18.97 18.89 11.79
C GLU A 40 -18.64 18.20 10.47
N SER A 41 -19.65 17.56 9.91
CA SER A 41 -19.69 16.98 8.58
C SER A 41 -19.18 17.99 7.55
N GLY A 42 -18.04 17.65 6.94
CA GLY A 42 -17.28 18.54 6.09
C GLY A 42 -18.10 19.23 5.03
N GLU A 43 -17.96 20.53 4.97
CA GLU A 43 -18.06 21.22 3.69
C GLU A 43 -17.07 20.55 2.76
N SER A 44 -17.58 19.87 1.73
CA SER A 44 -16.76 19.38 0.63
C SER A 44 -16.03 20.57 0.05
N SER A 45 -14.78 20.78 0.44
CA SER A 45 -13.99 21.88 -0.06
C SER A 45 -13.87 21.69 -1.58
N ALA A 46 -14.52 22.58 -2.32
CA ALA A 46 -14.36 22.66 -3.76
C ALA A 46 -12.87 22.88 -4.05
N GLY A 47 -12.22 21.95 -4.75
CA GLY A 47 -10.82 22.10 -5.11
C GLY A 47 -9.97 20.83 -4.86
N ILE A 48 -8.65 21.02 -4.82
CA ILE A 48 -7.68 19.94 -4.63
C ILE A 48 -7.83 19.39 -3.20
N ASN A 49 -8.00 18.08 -3.09
CA ASN A 49 -8.05 17.38 -1.80
C ASN A 49 -6.61 17.13 -1.28
N TRP A 50 -6.08 18.12 -0.56
CA TRP A 50 -4.74 18.03 0.03
C TRP A 50 -4.63 16.97 1.12
N GLU A 51 -5.70 16.63 1.81
CA GLU A 51 -5.70 15.57 2.83
C GLU A 51 -5.29 14.24 2.22
N THR A 52 -5.89 13.90 1.09
CA THR A 52 -5.55 12.69 0.34
C THR A 52 -4.11 12.70 -0.16
N ILE A 53 -3.66 13.82 -0.72
CA ILE A 53 -2.28 13.94 -1.26
C ILE A 53 -1.25 13.77 -0.15
N VAL A 54 -1.44 14.46 0.99
CA VAL A 54 -0.54 14.37 2.14
C VAL A 54 -0.52 12.96 2.72
N PHE A 55 -1.69 12.32 2.80
CA PHE A 55 -1.78 10.95 3.29
C PHE A 55 -1.05 9.96 2.36
N ILE A 56 -1.31 10.00 1.06
CA ILE A 56 -0.65 9.13 0.08
C ILE A 56 0.87 9.33 0.13
N PHE A 57 1.32 10.59 0.14
CA PHE A 57 2.74 10.91 0.27
C PHE A 57 3.35 10.30 1.53
N GLY A 58 2.67 10.45 2.67
CA GLY A 58 3.11 9.89 3.95
C GLY A 58 3.25 8.37 3.92
N MET A 59 2.27 7.69 3.36
CA MET A 59 2.29 6.23 3.20
C MET A 59 3.40 5.77 2.25
N MET A 60 3.60 6.46 1.12
CA MET A 60 4.71 6.15 0.19
C MET A 60 6.08 6.28 0.85
N VAL A 61 6.31 7.32 1.64
CA VAL A 61 7.57 7.50 2.39
C VAL A 61 7.78 6.36 3.38
N MET A 62 6.75 5.96 4.10
CA MET A 62 6.82 4.84 5.05
C MET A 62 7.15 3.52 4.34
N VAL A 63 6.43 3.22 3.27
CA VAL A 63 6.61 1.97 2.50
C VAL A 63 8.00 1.88 1.90
N GLU A 64 8.54 2.98 1.35
CA GLU A 64 9.93 3.02 0.86
C GLU A 64 10.95 2.82 2.00
N GLY A 65 10.67 3.37 3.20
CA GLY A 65 11.47 3.12 4.39
C GLY A 65 11.51 1.63 4.75
N MET A 66 10.36 0.94 4.73
CA MET A 66 10.24 -0.50 4.97
C MET A 66 10.95 -1.33 3.88
N ALA A 67 10.77 -0.95 2.62
CA ALA A 67 11.40 -1.62 1.49
C ALA A 67 12.93 -1.59 1.61
N ARG A 68 13.47 -0.45 1.99
CA ARG A 68 14.91 -0.25 2.14
C ARG A 68 15.56 -1.15 3.19
N VAL A 69 14.88 -1.38 4.32
CA VAL A 69 15.40 -2.26 5.39
C VAL A 69 15.20 -3.75 5.09
N GLY A 70 14.54 -4.09 3.97
CA GLY A 70 14.30 -5.45 3.51
C GLY A 70 13.07 -6.11 4.11
N PHE A 71 12.12 -5.33 4.67
CA PHE A 71 10.93 -5.86 5.34
C PHE A 71 10.10 -6.79 4.44
N PHE A 72 9.77 -6.35 3.23
CA PHE A 72 8.91 -7.15 2.33
C PHE A 72 9.59 -8.43 1.89
N ARG A 73 10.88 -8.37 1.55
CA ARG A 73 11.65 -9.55 1.18
C ARG A 73 11.76 -10.54 2.36
N TRP A 74 12.02 -10.03 3.56
CA TRP A 74 12.03 -10.84 4.78
C TRP A 74 10.68 -11.51 5.01
N LEU A 75 9.57 -10.76 4.91
CA LEU A 75 8.22 -11.26 5.12
C LEU A 75 7.89 -12.39 4.14
N CYS A 76 8.14 -12.19 2.85
CA CYS A 76 7.90 -13.20 1.81
C CYS A 76 8.74 -14.46 2.04
N MET A 77 10.04 -14.31 2.34
CA MET A 77 10.93 -15.44 2.62
C MET A 77 10.55 -16.17 3.92
N ARG A 78 10.06 -15.45 4.92
CA ARG A 78 9.55 -16.03 6.16
C ARG A 78 8.32 -16.90 5.89
N ILE A 79 7.39 -16.41 5.09
CA ILE A 79 6.19 -17.15 4.66
C ILE A 79 6.60 -18.34 3.80
N ALA A 80 7.49 -18.17 2.83
CA ALA A 80 7.96 -19.27 1.99
C ALA A 80 8.56 -20.40 2.83
N ARG A 81 9.35 -20.06 3.86
CA ARG A 81 9.90 -21.02 4.81
C ARG A 81 8.81 -21.71 5.65
N LEU A 82 7.77 -20.97 6.07
CA LEU A 82 6.65 -21.50 6.84
C LEU A 82 5.88 -22.58 6.08
N VAL A 83 5.67 -22.37 4.77
CA VAL A 83 5.03 -23.36 3.88
C VAL A 83 6.03 -24.38 3.31
N ARG A 84 7.24 -24.46 3.89
CA ARG A 84 8.30 -25.40 3.51
C ARG A 84 8.66 -25.34 2.02
N TYR A 85 8.60 -24.16 1.43
CA TYR A 85 8.87 -23.90 0.01
C TYR A 85 8.06 -24.78 -0.97
N GLN A 86 6.93 -25.32 -0.50
CA GLN A 86 6.04 -26.07 -1.37
C GLN A 86 5.29 -25.11 -2.30
N VAL A 87 5.35 -25.35 -3.62
CA VAL A 87 4.86 -24.40 -4.63
C VAL A 87 3.36 -24.11 -4.49
N ILE A 88 2.51 -25.11 -4.24
CA ILE A 88 1.06 -24.89 -4.10
C ILE A 88 0.69 -24.12 -2.83
N PRO A 89 1.13 -24.49 -1.62
CA PRO A 89 0.92 -23.66 -0.43
C PRO A 89 1.52 -22.25 -0.59
N LEU A 90 2.69 -22.13 -1.23
CA LEU A 90 3.33 -20.84 -1.51
C LEU A 90 2.44 -19.97 -2.38
N PHE A 91 1.91 -20.53 -3.46
CA PHE A 91 0.99 -19.87 -4.38
C PHE A 91 -0.23 -19.30 -3.65
N LEU A 92 -0.92 -20.13 -2.85
CA LEU A 92 -2.11 -19.70 -2.11
C LEU A 92 -1.77 -18.66 -1.03
N THR A 93 -0.68 -18.85 -0.30
CA THR A 93 -0.28 -17.91 0.75
C THR A 93 0.19 -16.58 0.20
N PHE A 94 0.84 -16.54 -0.97
CA PHE A 94 1.23 -15.29 -1.61
C PHE A 94 0.04 -14.53 -2.19
N MET A 95 -0.98 -15.22 -2.70
CA MET A 95 -2.25 -14.58 -3.07
C MET A 95 -2.91 -13.90 -1.86
N VAL A 96 -3.01 -14.59 -0.72
CA VAL A 96 -3.56 -14.02 0.52
C VAL A 96 -2.68 -12.88 1.02
N LEU A 97 -1.35 -13.05 1.02
CA LEU A 97 -0.41 -12.02 1.42
C LEU A 97 -0.53 -10.77 0.56
N SER A 98 -0.67 -10.94 -0.76
CA SER A 98 -0.87 -9.85 -1.71
C SER A 98 -2.12 -9.04 -1.36
N THR A 99 -3.24 -9.72 -1.11
CA THR A 99 -4.48 -9.07 -0.68
C THR A 99 -4.30 -8.31 0.63
N VAL A 100 -3.74 -8.96 1.67
CA VAL A 100 -3.59 -8.35 3.00
C VAL A 100 -2.66 -7.14 2.97
N LEU A 101 -1.54 -7.21 2.25
CA LEU A 101 -0.63 -6.07 2.13
C LEU A 101 -1.28 -4.91 1.36
N ALA A 102 -2.01 -5.21 0.28
CA ALA A 102 -2.68 -4.19 -0.52
C ALA A 102 -3.85 -3.50 0.20
N MET A 103 -4.34 -4.03 1.30
CA MET A 103 -5.29 -3.31 2.17
C MET A 103 -4.69 -2.07 2.84
N PHE A 104 -3.37 -2.00 3.00
CA PHE A 104 -2.67 -0.93 3.73
C PHE A 104 -1.62 -0.21 2.90
N ILE A 105 -1.23 -0.80 1.79
CA ILE A 105 -0.16 -0.31 0.90
C ILE A 105 -0.74 -0.36 -0.51
N ASP A 106 -0.40 0.64 -1.34
CA ASP A 106 -0.88 0.66 -2.72
C ASP A 106 -0.57 -0.64 -3.48
N SER A 107 -1.52 -1.08 -4.26
CA SER A 107 -1.47 -2.37 -4.97
C SER A 107 -0.26 -2.49 -5.91
N ILE A 108 0.15 -1.40 -6.56
CA ILE A 108 1.31 -1.39 -7.47
C ILE A 108 2.61 -1.71 -6.71
N THR A 109 2.81 -1.07 -5.57
CA THR A 109 4.00 -1.29 -4.73
C THR A 109 4.04 -2.73 -4.22
N VAL A 110 2.91 -3.26 -3.75
CA VAL A 110 2.81 -4.66 -3.30
C VAL A 110 3.17 -5.63 -4.43
N ILE A 111 2.62 -5.43 -5.64
CA ILE A 111 2.91 -6.26 -6.80
C ILE A 111 4.41 -6.26 -7.14
N LEU A 112 5.05 -5.10 -7.14
CA LEU A 112 6.48 -4.99 -7.45
C LEU A 112 7.34 -5.80 -6.49
N PHE A 113 7.06 -5.76 -5.18
CA PHE A 113 7.81 -6.53 -4.19
C PHE A 113 7.53 -8.02 -4.27
N LEU A 114 6.27 -8.42 -4.36
CA LEU A 114 5.93 -9.83 -4.44
C LEU A 114 6.47 -10.45 -5.72
N ALA A 115 6.27 -9.81 -6.87
CA ALA A 115 6.78 -10.31 -8.15
C ALA A 115 8.30 -10.50 -8.14
N ALA A 116 9.05 -9.56 -7.56
CA ALA A 116 10.50 -9.70 -7.43
C ALA A 116 10.90 -10.95 -6.64
N VAL A 117 10.24 -11.20 -5.50
CA VAL A 117 10.50 -12.38 -4.67
C VAL A 117 9.99 -13.66 -5.36
N THR A 118 8.84 -13.60 -6.02
CA THR A 118 8.29 -14.73 -6.79
C THR A 118 9.23 -15.15 -7.90
N ILE A 119 9.82 -14.20 -8.63
CA ILE A 119 10.84 -14.49 -9.65
C ILE A 119 12.07 -15.16 -9.02
N GLU A 120 12.57 -14.64 -7.90
CA GLU A 120 13.70 -15.24 -7.17
C GLU A 120 13.39 -16.68 -6.75
N LEU A 121 12.23 -16.91 -6.13
CA LEU A 121 11.80 -18.24 -5.71
C LEU A 121 11.56 -19.18 -6.90
N SER A 122 11.04 -18.67 -8.02
CA SER A 122 10.80 -19.47 -9.21
C SER A 122 12.09 -20.02 -9.81
N GLN A 123 13.18 -19.25 -9.75
CA GLN A 123 14.50 -19.72 -10.20
C GLN A 123 15.06 -20.81 -9.29
N LEU A 124 14.85 -20.69 -7.98
CA LEU A 124 15.30 -21.65 -6.97
C LEU A 124 14.48 -22.95 -7.01
N LEU A 125 13.16 -22.82 -7.09
CA LEU A 125 12.22 -23.95 -7.05
C LEU A 125 11.86 -24.50 -8.43
N LYS A 126 12.37 -23.87 -9.50
CA LYS A 126 12.19 -24.25 -10.92
C LYS A 126 10.73 -24.40 -11.37
N PHE A 127 9.88 -23.45 -10.96
CA PHE A 127 8.51 -23.37 -11.47
C PHE A 127 8.33 -22.14 -12.38
N ASN A 128 7.26 -22.12 -13.18
CA ASN A 128 6.89 -20.97 -13.99
C ASN A 128 6.33 -19.85 -13.09
N PRO A 129 6.95 -18.64 -13.02
CA PRO A 129 6.48 -17.56 -12.16
C PRO A 129 5.21 -16.88 -12.66
N VAL A 130 4.90 -16.96 -13.96
CA VAL A 130 3.82 -16.20 -14.59
C VAL A 130 2.44 -16.45 -13.95
N PRO A 131 2.01 -17.70 -13.71
CA PRO A 131 0.73 -17.96 -13.05
C PRO A 131 0.65 -17.35 -11.66
N MET A 132 1.76 -17.38 -10.91
CA MET A 132 1.81 -16.85 -9.54
C MET A 132 1.75 -15.33 -9.53
N ILE A 133 2.55 -14.67 -10.35
CA ILE A 133 2.56 -13.20 -10.47
C ILE A 133 1.20 -12.69 -10.96
N LEU A 134 0.57 -13.36 -11.94
CA LEU A 134 -0.75 -12.98 -12.42
C LEU A 134 -1.80 -13.03 -11.31
N SER A 135 -1.76 -14.07 -10.50
CA SER A 135 -2.68 -14.24 -9.37
C SER A 135 -2.42 -13.22 -8.25
N GLU A 136 -1.15 -12.91 -7.97
CA GLU A 136 -0.76 -11.86 -7.02
C GLU A 136 -1.26 -10.48 -7.45
N ILE A 137 -1.15 -10.13 -8.75
CA ILE A 137 -1.66 -8.88 -9.29
C ILE A 137 -3.17 -8.78 -9.08
N PHE A 138 -3.90 -9.85 -9.38
CA PHE A 138 -5.34 -9.87 -9.21
C PHE A 138 -5.74 -9.69 -7.73
N CYS A 139 -5.07 -10.41 -6.85
CA CYS A 139 -5.28 -10.35 -5.41
C CYS A 139 -4.88 -9.00 -4.79
N ALA A 140 -3.81 -8.35 -5.28
CA ALA A 140 -3.44 -7.02 -4.83
C ALA A 140 -4.51 -5.98 -5.16
N ASN A 141 -5.03 -5.96 -6.39
CA ASN A 141 -6.11 -5.06 -6.77
C ASN A 141 -7.38 -5.31 -5.95
N LEU A 142 -7.68 -6.58 -5.67
CA LEU A 142 -8.81 -6.93 -4.81
C LEU A 142 -8.61 -6.43 -3.38
N GLY A 143 -7.40 -6.58 -2.81
CA GLY A 143 -7.04 -6.05 -1.50
C GLY A 143 -7.08 -4.54 -1.44
N GLY A 144 -6.58 -3.86 -2.49
CA GLY A 144 -6.62 -2.40 -2.62
C GLY A 144 -8.02 -1.83 -2.56
N SER A 145 -9.02 -2.55 -3.10
CA SER A 145 -10.42 -2.13 -3.06
C SER A 145 -11.11 -2.40 -1.71
N ALA A 146 -10.50 -3.20 -0.82
CA ALA A 146 -11.13 -3.66 0.41
C ALA A 146 -11.17 -2.61 1.52
N THR A 147 -10.27 -1.63 1.50
CA THR A 147 -10.14 -0.61 2.54
C THR A 147 -10.07 0.79 1.95
N MET A 148 -10.26 1.78 2.81
CA MET A 148 -10.09 3.17 2.42
C MET A 148 -8.66 3.50 1.97
N CYS A 149 -7.65 2.81 2.52
CA CYS A 149 -6.22 3.17 2.37
C CYS A 149 -5.50 2.35 1.31
N GLY A 150 -6.12 1.31 0.74
CA GLY A 150 -5.49 0.42 -0.21
C GLY A 150 -5.14 1.11 -1.53
N ASP A 151 -6.10 1.81 -2.11
CA ASP A 151 -5.91 2.51 -3.39
C ASP A 151 -6.35 3.99 -3.31
N PRO A 152 -5.68 4.91 -4.03
CA PRO A 152 -5.97 6.34 -4.01
C PRO A 152 -7.45 6.73 -4.24
N PRO A 153 -8.20 6.10 -5.17
CA PRO A 153 -9.61 6.42 -5.37
C PRO A 153 -10.48 6.21 -4.12
N ASN A 154 -10.17 5.18 -3.32
CA ASN A 154 -10.91 4.89 -2.09
C ASN A 154 -10.70 5.97 -1.02
N ILE A 155 -9.49 6.52 -0.95
CA ILE A 155 -9.17 7.62 -0.03
C ILE A 155 -9.97 8.86 -0.41
N ILE A 156 -10.04 9.19 -1.71
CA ILE A 156 -10.83 10.32 -2.22
C ILE A 156 -12.31 10.13 -1.89
N ILE A 157 -12.87 8.95 -2.13
CA ILE A 157 -14.26 8.62 -1.83
C ILE A 157 -14.51 8.72 -0.32
N GLY A 158 -13.62 8.13 0.49
CA GLY A 158 -13.74 8.14 1.94
C GLY A 158 -13.73 9.55 2.52
N THR A 159 -12.74 10.36 2.15
CA THR A 159 -12.62 11.74 2.63
C THR A 159 -13.76 12.63 2.13
N SER A 160 -14.20 12.48 0.88
CA SER A 160 -15.26 13.30 0.29
C SER A 160 -16.65 12.97 0.84
N LEU A 161 -16.90 11.71 1.21
CA LEU A 161 -18.20 11.26 1.74
C LEU A 161 -18.22 11.10 3.26
N GLY A 162 -17.10 11.37 3.93
CA GLY A 162 -16.97 11.23 5.38
C GLY A 162 -16.99 9.78 5.87
N TYR A 163 -16.62 8.82 5.02
CA TYR A 163 -16.55 7.41 5.40
C TYR A 163 -15.25 7.13 6.18
N SER A 164 -15.39 6.34 7.22
CA SER A 164 -14.25 5.88 8.00
C SER A 164 -13.59 4.63 7.39
N PHE A 165 -12.38 4.30 7.85
CA PHE A 165 -11.73 3.04 7.52
C PHE A 165 -12.61 1.83 7.85
N THR A 166 -13.31 1.87 8.97
CA THR A 166 -14.22 0.80 9.42
C THR A 166 -15.41 0.63 8.49
N ASP A 167 -15.96 1.72 7.94
CA ASP A 167 -17.07 1.65 6.99
C ASP A 167 -16.66 0.93 5.71
N PHE A 168 -15.45 1.19 5.22
CA PHE A 168 -14.91 0.46 4.07
C PHE A 168 -14.72 -1.03 4.38
N VAL A 169 -14.08 -1.38 5.50
CA VAL A 169 -13.83 -2.77 5.87
C VAL A 169 -15.14 -3.56 6.04
N THR A 170 -16.15 -2.97 6.66
CA THR A 170 -17.43 -3.66 6.89
C THR A 170 -18.28 -3.82 5.63
N ASN A 171 -18.16 -2.94 4.64
CA ASN A 171 -18.92 -3.00 3.40
C ASN A 171 -18.08 -3.61 2.26
N THR A 172 -17.11 -2.85 1.75
CA THR A 172 -16.28 -3.30 0.62
C THR A 172 -15.31 -4.41 1.00
N GLY A 173 -14.77 -4.41 2.22
CA GLY A 173 -13.87 -5.45 2.70
C GLY A 173 -14.55 -6.82 2.81
N LEU A 174 -15.82 -6.87 3.20
CA LEU A 174 -16.58 -8.13 3.23
C LEU A 174 -16.79 -8.69 1.82
N ILE A 175 -17.12 -7.83 0.85
CA ILE A 175 -17.26 -8.21 -0.56
C ILE A 175 -15.91 -8.70 -1.11
N ALA A 176 -14.83 -7.98 -0.83
CA ALA A 176 -13.48 -8.36 -1.23
C ALA A 176 -13.05 -9.70 -0.61
N GLY A 177 -13.42 -9.97 0.65
CA GLY A 177 -13.17 -11.25 1.32
C GLY A 177 -13.87 -12.43 0.65
N ILE A 178 -15.15 -12.28 0.30
CA ILE A 178 -15.90 -13.31 -0.45
C ILE A 178 -15.27 -13.50 -1.84
N SER A 179 -14.96 -12.41 -2.51
CA SER A 179 -14.31 -12.43 -3.84
C SER A 179 -12.94 -13.10 -3.78
N LEU A 180 -12.16 -12.87 -2.71
CA LEU A 180 -10.86 -13.53 -2.52
C LEU A 180 -11.00 -15.06 -2.48
N ILE A 181 -12.00 -15.59 -1.78
CA ILE A 181 -12.24 -17.03 -1.72
C ILE A 181 -12.54 -17.57 -3.13
N ALA A 182 -13.40 -16.90 -3.88
CA ALA A 182 -13.71 -17.30 -5.26
C ALA A 182 -12.47 -17.24 -6.17
N VAL A 183 -11.66 -16.20 -6.05
CA VAL A 183 -10.43 -15.99 -6.80
C VAL A 183 -9.37 -17.04 -6.45
N LEU A 184 -9.20 -17.38 -5.17
CA LEU A 184 -8.31 -18.47 -4.73
C LEU A 184 -8.70 -19.81 -5.37
N ILE A 185 -9.98 -20.15 -5.33
CA ILE A 185 -10.49 -21.38 -5.94
C ILE A 185 -10.28 -21.36 -7.45
N TYR A 186 -10.63 -20.26 -8.12
CA TYR A 186 -10.48 -20.10 -9.56
C TYR A 186 -9.03 -20.32 -10.01
N PHE A 187 -8.09 -19.58 -9.45
CA PHE A 187 -6.69 -19.67 -9.84
C PHE A 187 -6.04 -21.00 -9.46
N TYR A 188 -6.47 -21.61 -8.34
CA TYR A 188 -6.04 -22.96 -8.00
C TYR A 188 -6.51 -24.00 -9.02
N LEU A 189 -7.75 -23.91 -9.52
CA LEU A 189 -8.26 -24.81 -10.53
C LEU A 189 -7.57 -24.61 -11.89
N VAL A 190 -7.31 -23.36 -12.27
CA VAL A 190 -6.67 -23.02 -13.55
C VAL A 190 -5.19 -23.39 -13.56
N PHE A 191 -4.44 -22.95 -12.57
CA PHE A 191 -2.98 -23.05 -12.56
C PHE A 191 -2.40 -24.16 -11.68
N GLY A 192 -3.18 -24.76 -10.82
CA GLY A 192 -2.70 -25.77 -9.87
C GLY A 192 -2.05 -26.99 -10.54
N LYS A 193 -2.52 -27.40 -11.71
CA LYS A 193 -1.92 -28.51 -12.48
C LYS A 193 -0.58 -28.11 -13.10
N GLU A 194 -0.46 -26.89 -13.61
CA GLU A 194 0.78 -26.38 -14.21
C GLU A 194 1.87 -26.20 -13.15
N LEU A 195 1.54 -25.61 -12.02
CA LEU A 195 2.45 -25.41 -10.89
C LEU A 195 2.95 -26.73 -10.30
N LYS A 196 2.14 -27.79 -10.30
CA LYS A 196 2.57 -29.13 -9.87
C LYS A 196 3.55 -29.79 -10.82
N LYS A 197 3.45 -29.55 -12.13
CA LYS A 197 4.36 -30.16 -13.13
C LYS A 197 5.77 -29.61 -13.07
N GLY A 198 5.96 -28.36 -12.61
CA GLY A 198 7.26 -27.71 -12.50
C GLY A 198 8.09 -28.10 -11.27
N MET A 199 7.54 -28.90 -10.35
CA MET A 199 8.23 -29.25 -9.10
C MET A 199 9.47 -30.12 -9.39
N ALA A 200 10.65 -29.62 -9.05
CA ALA A 200 11.87 -30.42 -8.99
C ALA A 200 11.71 -31.52 -7.90
N THR A 201 12.10 -32.73 -8.24
CA THR A 201 11.94 -33.92 -7.39
C THR A 201 12.79 -33.88 -6.11
N SER A 202 13.79 -32.99 -6.06
CA SER A 202 14.65 -32.79 -4.90
C SER A 202 15.01 -31.29 -4.77
N ILE A 203 14.49 -30.64 -3.75
CA ILE A 203 14.87 -29.29 -3.38
C ILE A 203 16.02 -29.39 -2.39
N ASP A 204 17.14 -28.77 -2.73
CA ASP A 204 18.26 -28.60 -1.79
C ASP A 204 17.93 -27.46 -0.82
N TYR A 205 17.40 -27.80 0.34
CA TYR A 205 17.02 -26.84 1.38
C TYR A 205 18.22 -26.05 1.94
N SER A 206 19.46 -26.52 1.73
CA SER A 206 20.67 -25.82 2.19
C SER A 206 21.01 -24.61 1.33
N SER A 207 20.56 -24.60 0.09
CA SER A 207 20.77 -23.50 -0.87
C SER A 207 19.73 -22.37 -0.77
N LEU A 208 18.68 -22.57 0.06
CA LEU A 208 17.58 -21.60 0.17
C LEU A 208 17.97 -20.40 1.06
N PRO A 209 17.60 -19.17 0.68
CA PRO A 209 17.96 -17.98 1.42
C PRO A 209 17.41 -18.01 2.84
N ASN A 210 18.24 -17.67 3.83
CA ASN A 210 17.78 -17.47 5.20
C ASN A 210 17.01 -16.13 5.25
N PRO A 211 15.76 -16.10 5.76
CA PRO A 211 15.00 -14.84 5.87
C PRO A 211 15.75 -13.72 6.60
N GLU A 212 16.52 -14.06 7.62
CA GLU A 212 17.30 -13.08 8.40
C GLU A 212 18.42 -12.41 7.61
N SER A 213 18.96 -13.08 6.59
CA SER A 213 20.00 -12.50 5.73
C SER A 213 19.47 -11.40 4.79
N THR A 214 18.17 -11.30 4.63
CA THR A 214 17.52 -10.27 3.80
C THR A 214 17.38 -8.92 4.51
N ILE A 215 17.57 -8.88 5.83
CA ILE A 215 17.49 -7.67 6.65
C ILE A 215 18.80 -6.89 6.50
N THR A 216 18.72 -5.72 5.89
CA THR A 216 19.88 -4.86 5.62
C THR A 216 20.33 -4.12 6.88
N ASP A 217 19.38 -3.65 7.69
CA ASP A 217 19.60 -2.95 8.95
C ASP A 217 18.60 -3.42 10.01
N LYS A 218 19.08 -4.16 11.02
CA LYS A 218 18.22 -4.73 12.07
C LYS A 218 17.51 -3.67 12.91
N LYS A 219 18.17 -2.55 13.22
CA LYS A 219 17.56 -1.46 14.00
C LYS A 219 16.50 -0.74 13.17
N GLY A 220 16.85 -0.38 11.94
CA GLY A 220 15.92 0.22 10.99
C GLY A 220 14.71 -0.68 10.71
N PHE A 221 14.92 -2.00 10.60
CA PHE A 221 13.85 -2.97 10.41
C PHE A 221 12.83 -2.98 11.55
N VAL A 222 13.29 -3.04 12.80
CA VAL A 222 12.39 -3.02 13.97
C VAL A 222 11.63 -1.71 14.04
N VAL A 223 12.32 -0.58 13.86
CA VAL A 223 11.71 0.75 13.91
C VAL A 223 10.66 0.92 12.81
N SER A 224 10.99 0.57 11.56
CA SER A 224 10.04 0.65 10.43
C SER A 224 8.83 -0.27 10.64
N SER A 225 9.04 -1.47 11.19
CA SER A 225 7.94 -2.40 11.52
C SER A 225 7.02 -1.84 12.61
N VAL A 226 7.58 -1.16 13.62
CA VAL A 226 6.80 -0.51 14.68
C VAL A 226 6.01 0.68 14.10
N ILE A 227 6.63 1.51 13.24
CA ILE A 227 5.94 2.63 12.57
C ILE A 227 4.78 2.10 11.73
N PHE A 228 4.97 1.02 10.97
CA PHE A 228 3.92 0.40 10.18
C PHE A 228 2.77 -0.13 11.03
N ALA A 229 3.08 -0.85 12.10
CA ALA A 229 2.06 -1.34 13.04
C ALA A 229 1.29 -0.17 13.68
N ALA A 230 1.99 0.89 14.09
CA ALA A 230 1.36 2.10 14.62
C ALA A 230 0.47 2.79 13.57
N ALA A 231 0.91 2.88 12.32
CA ALA A 231 0.11 3.42 11.23
C ALA A 231 -1.21 2.65 11.04
N ILE A 232 -1.15 1.30 11.02
CA ILE A 232 -2.34 0.46 10.93
C ILE A 232 -3.29 0.72 12.11
N ILE A 233 -2.77 0.75 13.34
CA ILE A 233 -3.58 1.01 14.54
C ILE A 233 -4.25 2.38 14.45
N LEU A 234 -3.50 3.43 14.08
CA LEU A 234 -4.03 4.78 13.93
C LEU A 234 -5.10 4.85 12.84
N LEU A 235 -4.91 4.15 11.71
CA LEU A 235 -5.89 4.09 10.62
C LEU A 235 -7.17 3.36 11.03
N VAL A 236 -7.07 2.27 11.79
CA VAL A 236 -8.25 1.54 12.29
C VAL A 236 -9.01 2.36 13.33
N THR A 237 -8.29 3.13 14.15
CA THR A 237 -8.88 3.91 15.26
C THR A 237 -9.14 5.37 14.91
N HIS A 238 -8.89 5.83 13.67
CA HIS A 238 -8.95 7.25 13.31
C HIS A 238 -10.31 7.88 13.58
N ALA A 239 -11.41 7.16 13.31
CA ALA A 239 -12.77 7.62 13.60
C ALA A 239 -13.03 7.81 15.11
N GLN A 240 -12.35 7.04 15.98
CA GLN A 240 -12.48 7.12 17.43
C GLN A 240 -11.56 8.18 18.03
N THR A 241 -10.38 8.35 17.46
CA THR A 241 -9.37 9.32 17.91
C THR A 241 -9.62 10.73 17.38
N GLY A 242 -10.49 10.88 16.38
CA GLY A 242 -10.73 12.16 15.71
C GLY A 242 -9.57 12.66 14.85
N LEU A 243 -8.53 11.84 14.64
CA LEU A 243 -7.40 12.20 13.77
C LEU A 243 -7.80 12.05 12.30
N THR A 244 -7.48 13.04 11.49
CA THR A 244 -7.67 12.94 10.04
C THR A 244 -6.62 12.03 9.40
N VAL A 245 -6.91 11.51 8.22
CA VAL A 245 -5.94 10.70 7.46
C VAL A 245 -4.66 11.49 7.13
N SER A 246 -4.78 12.80 6.87
CA SER A 246 -3.64 13.69 6.62
C SER A 246 -2.71 13.81 7.84
N ALA A 247 -3.28 13.91 9.05
CA ALA A 247 -2.50 13.93 10.29
C ALA A 247 -1.73 12.62 10.47
N ILE A 248 -2.38 11.48 10.24
CA ILE A 248 -1.74 10.17 10.32
C ILE A 248 -0.62 10.04 9.28
N GLY A 249 -0.88 10.38 8.02
CA GLY A 249 0.13 10.35 6.95
C GLY A 249 1.34 11.22 7.26
N THR A 250 1.11 12.45 7.75
CA THR A 250 2.19 13.36 8.15
C THR A 250 3.01 12.82 9.32
N ALA A 251 2.35 12.30 10.37
CA ALA A 251 3.02 11.74 11.53
C ALA A 251 3.90 10.53 11.15
N VAL A 252 3.38 9.65 10.32
CA VAL A 252 4.09 8.46 9.83
C VAL A 252 5.27 8.84 8.94
N ALA A 253 5.09 9.81 8.02
CA ALA A 253 6.18 10.33 7.20
C ALA A 253 7.28 10.96 8.06
N ALA A 254 6.91 11.82 9.00
CA ALA A 254 7.85 12.49 9.91
C ALA A 254 8.63 11.47 10.76
N ALA A 255 7.95 10.47 11.33
CA ALA A 255 8.58 9.39 12.08
C ALA A 255 9.57 8.59 11.22
N THR A 256 9.18 8.23 9.99
CA THR A 256 10.05 7.49 9.06
C THR A 256 11.27 8.31 8.65
N LEU A 257 11.09 9.58 8.30
CA LEU A 257 12.19 10.47 7.91
C LEU A 257 13.14 10.78 9.09
N ALA A 258 12.59 10.99 10.29
CA ALA A 258 13.40 11.23 11.49
C ALA A 258 14.26 10.03 11.87
N THR A 259 13.69 8.83 11.83
CA THR A 259 14.40 7.58 12.14
C THR A 259 15.39 7.18 11.05
N SER A 260 15.12 7.56 9.80
CA SER A 260 15.96 7.28 8.63
C SER A 260 16.69 8.55 8.13
N TRP A 261 17.00 9.49 9.00
CA TRP A 261 17.56 10.82 8.64
C TRP A 261 18.74 10.77 7.68
N LYS A 262 19.67 9.83 7.88
CA LYS A 262 20.84 9.65 6.99
C LYS A 262 20.46 9.35 5.55
N TYR A 263 19.25 8.86 5.33
CA TYR A 263 18.76 8.37 4.04
C TYR A 263 17.50 9.10 3.56
N ALA A 264 17.05 10.10 4.32
CA ALA A 264 15.81 10.84 4.04
C ALA A 264 15.76 11.38 2.61
N ALA A 265 16.85 11.97 2.11
CA ALA A 265 16.93 12.47 0.74
C ALA A 265 16.82 11.35 -0.32
N ALA A 266 17.34 10.15 -0.01
CA ALA A 266 17.25 9.01 -0.92
C ALA A 266 15.83 8.40 -0.92
N LEU A 267 15.16 8.38 0.23
CA LEU A 267 13.76 7.96 0.34
C LEU A 267 12.84 8.90 -0.45
N LEU A 268 12.98 10.20 -0.25
CA LEU A 268 12.20 11.20 -0.96
C LEU A 268 12.38 11.14 -2.49
N LYS A 269 13.59 10.86 -2.98
CA LYS A 269 13.83 10.71 -4.42
C LYS A 269 13.13 9.51 -5.06
N LYS A 270 12.79 8.50 -4.27
CA LYS A 270 12.13 7.27 -4.76
C LYS A 270 10.61 7.34 -4.70
N VAL A 271 10.05 8.31 -3.99
CA VAL A 271 8.60 8.55 -3.99
C VAL A 271 8.14 8.83 -5.42
N ASP A 272 7.07 8.16 -5.83
CA ASP A 272 6.47 8.38 -7.14
C ASP A 272 5.63 9.65 -7.18
N TYR A 273 6.29 10.77 -7.47
CA TYR A 273 5.63 12.07 -7.61
C TYR A 273 4.67 12.17 -8.81
N LYS A 274 4.64 11.16 -9.69
CA LYS A 274 3.70 11.17 -10.82
C LYS A 274 2.31 10.69 -10.42
N THR A 275 2.26 9.87 -9.38
CA THR A 275 1.01 9.34 -8.80
C THR A 275 0.34 10.37 -7.87
N LEU A 276 1.10 11.28 -7.28
CA LEU A 276 0.62 12.42 -6.49
C LEU A 276 0.10 13.55 -7.39
#